data_7476496a1a438e1c7a149b5283d164ab
#
_entry.id   7476496a1a438e1c7a149b5283d164ab
#
_cell.length_a   1.000
_cell.length_b   1.000
_cell.length_c   1.000
_cell.angle_alpha   90.00
_cell.angle_beta   90.00
_cell.angle_gamma   90.00
#
_symmetry.space_group_name_H-M   'P 1'
#
loop_
_entity.id
_entity.type
_entity.pdbx_description
1 polymer ?
#
loop_
_entity_poly.entity_id
_entity_poly.type
_entity_poly.pdbx_seq_one_letter_code
_entity_poly.pdbx_strand_id
1 'polypeptide(L)'
;MTHSTETAGVRRIDVNCDLGEALDAPGGWRGGHEPALLPLISSANVACGGHAGDARSMREVCAMAVQHGVRIGAQVSYPDREHFGRRALDIAAPLLAESLEEQFSDLVAAAAEVGGRVAYVKPHGALYNAVVTRDDHAAVVVELAARHGVSLFGLHGSRTATRATTLGVRFEREWFADRAYLADGTLTPRSEPGALVVDAAAVAARTTRVVSDGHTVALDGALIGTAFDTICVHSDTRGAAELLAAVRAAVLATGATIGAA
;
A
#
# COMPACT_ATOMS: atom_id res chain seq x y z
N MET A 1 -19.40 16.32 40.25
CA MET A 1 -19.41 15.61 38.94
C MET A 1 -18.17 16.08 38.21
N THR A 2 -17.10 15.32 38.30
CA THR A 2 -15.83 15.62 37.63
C THR A 2 -15.90 15.04 36.21
N HIS A 3 -16.03 15.93 35.22
CA HIS A 3 -15.87 15.55 33.83
C HIS A 3 -14.38 15.23 33.61
N SER A 4 -14.06 13.92 33.52
CA SER A 4 -12.80 13.48 32.95
C SER A 4 -12.79 13.84 31.46
N THR A 5 -12.04 14.86 31.09
CA THR A 5 -11.66 15.09 29.69
C THR A 5 -10.69 13.99 29.30
N GLU A 6 -11.19 12.91 28.67
CA GLU A 6 -10.33 12.01 27.91
C GLU A 6 -9.62 12.86 26.87
N THR A 7 -8.31 13.03 27.02
CA THR A 7 -7.45 13.58 25.98
C THR A 7 -7.49 12.58 24.82
N ALA A 8 -8.28 12.90 23.79
CA ALA A 8 -8.24 12.14 22.54
C ALA A 8 -6.79 12.08 22.08
N GLY A 9 -6.21 10.88 22.07
CA GLY A 9 -4.82 10.68 21.63
C GLY A 9 -4.64 11.22 20.22
N VAL A 10 -3.50 11.84 19.95
CA VAL A 10 -3.17 12.36 18.61
C VAL A 10 -3.29 11.22 17.60
N ARG A 11 -4.14 11.38 16.58
CA ARG A 11 -4.35 10.39 15.53
C ARG A 11 -3.03 10.14 14.80
N ARG A 12 -2.64 8.88 14.67
CA ARG A 12 -1.45 8.46 13.91
C ARG A 12 -1.90 7.88 12.57
N ILE A 13 -1.28 8.33 11.48
CA ILE A 13 -1.62 7.93 10.12
C ILE A 13 -0.36 7.41 9.45
N ASP A 14 -0.43 6.20 8.90
CA ASP A 14 0.62 5.63 8.09
C ASP A 14 0.62 6.21 6.67
N VAL A 15 1.81 6.38 6.08
CA VAL A 15 1.98 6.77 4.67
C VAL A 15 2.84 5.72 4.00
N ASN A 16 2.32 5.10 2.95
CA ASN A 16 3.00 4.02 2.25
C ASN A 16 3.25 4.33 0.77
N CYS A 17 4.26 3.69 0.20
CA CYS A 17 4.59 3.77 -1.22
C CYS A 17 5.17 2.45 -1.72
N ASP A 18 4.91 2.15 -3.00
CA ASP A 18 5.45 1.00 -3.70
C ASP A 18 6.93 1.27 -4.04
N LEU A 19 7.82 0.33 -3.76
CA LEU A 19 9.26 0.48 -3.95
C LEU A 19 9.90 -0.82 -4.47
N GLY A 20 11.06 -0.69 -5.11
CA GLY A 20 11.74 -1.83 -5.74
C GLY A 20 11.21 -2.16 -7.13
N GLU A 21 10.47 -1.24 -7.74
CA GLU A 21 9.84 -1.40 -9.05
C GLU A 21 10.68 -0.79 -10.19
N ALA A 22 11.42 0.29 -9.95
CA ALA A 22 12.20 1.03 -10.95
C ALA A 22 13.62 0.43 -11.14
N LEU A 23 13.70 -0.76 -11.75
CA LEU A 23 14.97 -1.49 -11.93
C LEU A 23 15.76 -1.08 -13.17
N ASP A 24 15.13 -0.43 -14.16
CA ASP A 24 15.74 -0.07 -15.45
C ASP A 24 16.58 1.21 -15.39
N ALA A 25 16.66 1.87 -14.22
CA ALA A 25 17.47 3.06 -14.06
C ALA A 25 18.96 2.72 -14.14
N PRO A 26 19.82 3.63 -14.69
CA PRO A 26 21.26 3.47 -14.63
C PRO A 26 21.74 3.30 -13.18
N GLY A 27 22.36 2.15 -12.87
CA GLY A 27 22.73 1.79 -11.49
C GLY A 27 21.67 0.99 -10.73
N GLY A 28 20.62 0.53 -11.43
CA GLY A 28 19.52 -0.25 -10.84
C GLY A 28 18.62 0.62 -9.95
N TRP A 29 17.98 0.00 -8.98
CA TRP A 29 17.04 0.69 -8.10
C TRP A 29 17.63 1.96 -7.44
N ARG A 30 18.88 1.89 -6.95
CA ARG A 30 19.56 3.04 -6.32
C ARG A 30 19.79 4.23 -7.23
N GLY A 31 19.86 4.01 -8.53
CA GLY A 31 20.01 5.07 -9.53
C GLY A 31 18.69 5.70 -9.97
N GLY A 32 17.57 5.14 -9.54
CA GLY A 32 16.21 5.62 -9.83
C GLY A 32 15.73 6.73 -8.89
N HIS A 33 14.47 7.07 -9.01
CA HIS A 33 13.81 8.11 -8.20
C HIS A 33 13.28 7.57 -6.85
N GLU A 34 13.04 6.28 -6.72
CA GLU A 34 12.41 5.67 -5.54
C GLU A 34 13.19 5.86 -4.23
N PRO A 35 14.54 5.82 -4.19
CA PRO A 35 15.29 6.08 -2.95
C PRO A 35 14.95 7.41 -2.28
N ALA A 36 14.62 8.44 -3.07
CA ALA A 36 14.24 9.75 -2.56
C ALA A 36 12.84 9.76 -1.89
N LEU A 37 12.03 8.72 -2.06
CA LEU A 37 10.70 8.60 -1.48
C LEU A 37 10.74 8.08 -0.04
N LEU A 38 11.79 7.33 0.35
CA LEU A 38 11.89 6.71 1.68
C LEU A 38 11.77 7.69 2.85
N PRO A 39 12.39 8.89 2.84
CA PRO A 39 12.23 9.86 3.93
C PRO A 39 10.79 10.40 4.05
N LEU A 40 9.97 10.18 3.03
CA LEU A 40 8.60 10.72 2.95
C LEU A 40 7.52 9.74 3.42
N ILE A 41 7.87 8.48 3.68
CA ILE A 41 6.93 7.41 4.01
C ILE A 41 7.20 6.82 5.39
N SER A 42 6.25 6.07 5.93
CA SER A 42 6.40 5.26 7.15
C SER A 42 6.31 3.76 6.88
N SER A 43 5.84 3.37 5.69
CA SER A 43 5.76 1.96 5.25
C SER A 43 6.16 1.83 3.78
N ALA A 44 7.04 0.88 3.47
CA ALA A 44 7.53 0.56 2.12
C ALA A 44 6.90 -0.75 1.65
N ASN A 45 6.16 -0.72 0.54
CA ASN A 45 5.64 -1.92 -0.10
C ASN A 45 6.71 -2.40 -1.09
N VAL A 46 7.47 -3.42 -0.71
CA VAL A 46 8.65 -3.85 -1.47
C VAL A 46 8.25 -4.89 -2.51
N ALA A 47 8.48 -4.58 -3.78
CA ALA A 47 8.29 -5.53 -4.88
C ALA A 47 9.17 -6.76 -4.67
N CYS A 48 8.56 -7.94 -4.64
CA CYS A 48 9.20 -9.18 -4.22
C CYS A 48 9.19 -10.29 -5.29
N GLY A 49 9.34 -9.92 -6.56
CA GLY A 49 9.59 -10.87 -7.65
C GLY A 49 8.39 -11.15 -8.54
N GLY A 50 7.16 -11.01 -8.08
CA GLY A 50 5.97 -11.37 -8.88
C GLY A 50 5.76 -10.45 -10.09
N HIS A 51 5.70 -9.14 -9.90
CA HIS A 51 5.55 -8.15 -10.95
C HIS A 51 6.83 -7.36 -11.23
N ALA A 52 7.61 -7.13 -10.21
CA ALA A 52 8.89 -6.41 -10.24
C ALA A 52 9.75 -6.89 -9.05
N GLY A 53 10.92 -6.31 -8.90
CA GLY A 53 11.85 -6.70 -7.85
C GLY A 53 12.74 -7.88 -8.21
N ASP A 54 13.90 -7.94 -7.59
CA ASP A 54 14.86 -9.04 -7.61
C ASP A 54 15.61 -9.09 -6.27
N ALA A 55 16.45 -10.10 -6.06
CA ALA A 55 17.19 -10.27 -4.82
C ALA A 55 18.06 -9.06 -4.46
N ARG A 56 18.59 -8.35 -5.46
CA ARG A 56 19.41 -7.15 -5.26
C ARG A 56 18.54 -5.98 -4.81
N SER A 57 17.50 -5.66 -5.56
CA SER A 57 16.61 -4.53 -5.24
C SER A 57 15.89 -4.73 -3.90
N MET A 58 15.41 -5.93 -3.59
CA MET A 58 14.83 -6.26 -2.30
C MET A 58 15.79 -5.94 -1.15
N ARG A 59 17.06 -6.37 -1.25
CA ARG A 59 18.08 -6.08 -0.24
C ARG A 59 18.38 -4.59 -0.14
N GLU A 60 18.49 -3.90 -1.26
CA GLU A 60 18.78 -2.45 -1.30
C GLU A 60 17.64 -1.63 -0.69
N VAL A 61 16.38 -1.95 -1.02
CA VAL A 61 15.20 -1.28 -0.44
C VAL A 61 15.10 -1.56 1.04
N CYS A 62 15.22 -2.84 1.47
CA CYS A 62 15.16 -3.21 2.88
C CYS A 62 16.25 -2.52 3.70
N ALA A 63 17.49 -2.44 3.20
CA ALA A 63 18.58 -1.76 3.90
C ALA A 63 18.29 -0.27 4.12
N MET A 64 17.76 0.41 3.11
CA MET A 64 17.38 1.82 3.24
C MET A 64 16.14 1.99 4.12
N ALA A 65 15.15 1.10 4.04
CA ALA A 65 13.99 1.13 4.91
C ALA A 65 14.39 1.01 6.40
N VAL A 66 15.29 0.07 6.74
CA VAL A 66 15.85 -0.06 8.09
C VAL A 66 16.56 1.22 8.52
N GLN A 67 17.38 1.81 7.65
CA GLN A 67 18.11 3.05 7.90
C GLN A 67 17.19 4.23 8.25
N HIS A 68 16.03 4.30 7.57
CA HIS A 68 15.04 5.36 7.74
C HIS A 68 13.97 5.04 8.80
N GLY A 69 14.01 3.86 9.43
CA GLY A 69 12.96 3.43 10.37
C GLY A 69 11.59 3.20 9.72
N VAL A 70 11.58 2.87 8.42
CA VAL A 70 10.39 2.60 7.62
C VAL A 70 10.01 1.13 7.73
N ARG A 71 8.74 0.82 7.93
CA ARG A 71 8.23 -0.56 7.94
C ARG A 71 8.42 -1.20 6.56
N ILE A 72 8.77 -2.49 6.56
CA ILE A 72 8.90 -3.28 5.34
C ILE A 72 7.66 -4.15 5.17
N GLY A 73 7.01 -4.09 4.02
CA GLY A 73 5.89 -4.94 3.65
C GLY A 73 6.14 -5.67 2.34
N ALA A 74 5.62 -6.89 2.23
CA ALA A 74 5.70 -7.67 1.02
C ALA A 74 4.62 -7.24 0.03
N GLN A 75 5.04 -6.66 -1.10
CA GLN A 75 4.15 -6.28 -2.19
C GLN A 75 3.98 -7.48 -3.14
N VAL A 76 3.12 -8.41 -2.72
CA VAL A 76 2.85 -9.64 -3.47
C VAL A 76 1.92 -9.40 -4.65
N SER A 77 2.12 -10.10 -5.75
CA SER A 77 1.34 -9.93 -6.97
C SER A 77 1.07 -11.24 -7.70
N TYR A 78 0.21 -11.18 -8.72
CA TYR A 78 0.23 -12.23 -9.72
C TYR A 78 1.62 -12.36 -10.36
N PRO A 79 2.07 -13.59 -10.72
CA PRO A 79 3.36 -13.81 -11.39
C PRO A 79 3.27 -13.38 -12.86
N ASP A 80 3.27 -12.08 -13.10
CA ASP A 80 3.06 -11.46 -14.42
C ASP A 80 4.00 -10.26 -14.61
N ARG A 81 5.32 -10.52 -14.61
CA ARG A 81 6.36 -9.48 -14.80
C ARG A 81 6.22 -8.74 -16.12
N GLU A 82 5.82 -9.44 -17.17
CA GLU A 82 5.66 -8.87 -18.52
C GLU A 82 4.65 -7.72 -18.55
N HIS A 83 3.58 -7.81 -17.73
CA HIS A 83 2.54 -6.79 -17.65
C HIS A 83 2.53 -6.08 -16.29
N PHE A 84 3.63 -6.15 -15.57
CA PHE A 84 3.78 -5.49 -14.27
C PHE A 84 2.71 -5.89 -13.26
N GLY A 85 2.24 -7.13 -13.29
CA GLY A 85 1.19 -7.63 -12.40
C GLY A 85 -0.18 -6.97 -12.60
N ARG A 86 -0.40 -6.25 -13.72
CA ARG A 86 -1.64 -5.48 -13.96
C ARG A 86 -2.66 -6.21 -14.81
N ARG A 87 -2.33 -7.38 -15.32
CA ARG A 87 -3.27 -8.24 -16.03
C ARG A 87 -3.96 -9.17 -15.03
N ALA A 88 -5.29 -9.24 -15.11
CA ALA A 88 -6.05 -10.21 -14.34
C ALA A 88 -5.70 -11.62 -14.81
N LEU A 89 -5.32 -12.50 -13.87
CA LEU A 89 -5.02 -13.90 -14.14
C LEU A 89 -6.10 -14.78 -13.55
N ASP A 90 -6.51 -15.78 -14.33
CA ASP A 90 -7.32 -16.89 -13.85
C ASP A 90 -6.41 -18.03 -13.41
N ILE A 91 -5.71 -17.82 -12.31
CA ILE A 91 -4.81 -18.79 -11.69
C ILE A 91 -5.54 -19.54 -10.58
N ALA A 92 -5.33 -20.86 -10.50
CA ALA A 92 -5.90 -21.65 -9.41
C ALA A 92 -5.33 -21.24 -8.05
N ALA A 93 -6.17 -21.19 -7.02
CA ALA A 93 -5.79 -20.74 -5.69
C ALA A 93 -4.55 -21.45 -5.09
N PRO A 94 -4.35 -22.77 -5.25
CA PRO A 94 -3.13 -23.44 -4.78
C PRO A 94 -1.86 -22.93 -5.46
N LEU A 95 -1.89 -22.71 -6.78
CA LEU A 95 -0.74 -22.18 -7.53
C LEU A 95 -0.45 -20.72 -7.17
N LEU A 96 -1.50 -19.94 -6.94
CA LEU A 96 -1.33 -18.57 -6.42
C LEU A 96 -0.69 -18.62 -5.03
N ALA A 97 -1.14 -19.50 -4.15
CA ALA A 97 -0.61 -19.63 -2.79
C ALA A 97 0.89 -19.97 -2.80
N GLU A 98 1.33 -20.92 -3.65
CA GLU A 98 2.74 -21.27 -3.84
C GLU A 98 3.55 -20.05 -4.29
N SER A 99 3.06 -19.34 -5.31
CA SER A 99 3.74 -18.16 -5.84
C SER A 99 3.84 -17.03 -4.81
N LEU A 100 2.79 -16.76 -4.03
CA LEU A 100 2.81 -15.70 -3.02
C LEU A 100 3.70 -16.07 -1.83
N GLU A 101 3.77 -17.35 -1.45
CA GLU A 101 4.67 -17.85 -0.41
C GLU A 101 6.15 -17.68 -0.83
N GLU A 102 6.49 -17.99 -2.08
CA GLU A 102 7.83 -17.77 -2.62
C GLU A 102 8.21 -16.28 -2.57
N GLN A 103 7.35 -15.42 -3.10
CA GLN A 103 7.56 -13.96 -3.08
C GLN A 103 7.77 -13.43 -1.67
N PHE A 104 6.95 -13.86 -0.72
CA PHE A 104 7.05 -13.43 0.68
C PHE A 104 8.34 -13.93 1.33
N SER A 105 8.69 -15.19 1.11
CA SER A 105 9.89 -15.82 1.67
C SER A 105 11.17 -15.18 1.17
N ASP A 106 11.24 -14.83 -0.12
CA ASP A 106 12.37 -14.15 -0.73
C ASP A 106 12.60 -12.77 -0.09
N LEU A 107 11.52 -12.02 0.14
CA LEU A 107 11.63 -10.73 0.83
C LEU A 107 12.02 -10.89 2.29
N VAL A 108 11.49 -11.90 3.00
CA VAL A 108 11.88 -12.19 4.38
C VAL A 108 13.37 -12.46 4.47
N ALA A 109 13.93 -13.26 3.56
CA ALA A 109 15.36 -13.53 3.50
C ALA A 109 16.18 -12.24 3.26
N ALA A 110 15.79 -11.43 2.26
CA ALA A 110 16.45 -10.18 1.96
C ALA A 110 16.39 -9.16 3.10
N ALA A 111 15.25 -9.07 3.80
CA ALA A 111 15.10 -8.19 4.96
C ALA A 111 15.96 -8.65 6.14
N ALA A 112 16.02 -9.96 6.40
CA ALA A 112 16.82 -10.52 7.49
C ALA A 112 18.33 -10.26 7.32
N GLU A 113 18.85 -10.32 6.08
CA GLU A 113 20.25 -10.01 5.77
C GLU A 113 20.68 -8.60 6.22
N VAL A 114 19.75 -7.67 6.30
CA VAL A 114 20.00 -6.27 6.67
C VAL A 114 19.46 -5.89 8.06
N GLY A 115 19.07 -6.89 8.86
CA GLY A 115 18.54 -6.68 10.21
C GLY A 115 17.08 -6.14 10.23
N GLY A 116 16.38 -6.20 9.12
CA GLY A 116 14.97 -5.84 8.99
C GLY A 116 14.03 -7.03 9.21
N ARG A 117 12.73 -6.74 9.20
CA ARG A 117 11.68 -7.77 9.22
C ARG A 117 10.50 -7.33 8.37
N VAL A 118 9.86 -8.27 7.69
CA VAL A 118 8.60 -8.02 7.00
C VAL A 118 7.47 -7.92 8.03
N ALA A 119 6.70 -6.85 7.98
CA ALA A 119 5.68 -6.52 8.98
C ALA A 119 4.24 -6.64 8.45
N TYR A 120 4.06 -6.62 7.14
CA TYR A 120 2.74 -6.72 6.51
C TYR A 120 2.82 -7.26 5.07
N VAL A 121 1.67 -7.66 4.56
CA VAL A 121 1.45 -8.01 3.15
C VAL A 121 0.60 -6.92 2.51
N LYS A 122 0.92 -6.53 1.29
CA LYS A 122 0.09 -5.69 0.43
C LYS A 122 0.00 -6.32 -0.96
N PRO A 123 -1.19 -6.72 -1.44
CA PRO A 123 -1.35 -7.13 -2.84
C PRO A 123 -1.05 -5.97 -3.78
N HIS A 124 -0.53 -6.28 -4.97
CA HIS A 124 -0.25 -5.30 -6.03
C HIS A 124 -1.15 -5.50 -7.25
N GLY A 125 -1.42 -4.41 -7.94
CA GLY A 125 -1.96 -4.40 -9.30
C GLY A 125 -3.30 -5.13 -9.46
N ALA A 126 -3.37 -6.06 -10.41
CA ALA A 126 -4.59 -6.80 -10.67
C ALA A 126 -5.00 -7.73 -9.51
N LEU A 127 -4.04 -8.26 -8.75
CA LEU A 127 -4.34 -9.04 -7.55
C LEU A 127 -5.03 -8.17 -6.49
N TYR A 128 -4.56 -6.93 -6.26
CA TYR A 128 -5.19 -5.99 -5.33
C TYR A 128 -6.68 -5.78 -5.65
N ASN A 129 -6.99 -5.55 -6.93
CA ASN A 129 -8.37 -5.36 -7.37
C ASN A 129 -9.18 -6.65 -7.30
N ALA A 130 -8.59 -7.79 -7.66
CA ALA A 130 -9.28 -9.07 -7.65
C ALA A 130 -9.73 -9.49 -6.24
N VAL A 131 -8.89 -9.32 -5.22
CA VAL A 131 -9.21 -9.71 -3.84
C VAL A 131 -10.27 -8.83 -3.17
N VAL A 132 -10.71 -7.75 -3.84
CA VAL A 132 -11.88 -6.97 -3.40
C VAL A 132 -13.15 -7.82 -3.50
N THR A 133 -13.29 -8.60 -4.56
CA THR A 133 -14.51 -9.35 -4.90
C THR A 133 -14.32 -10.86 -5.03
N ARG A 134 -13.13 -11.34 -5.42
CA ARG A 134 -12.81 -12.76 -5.56
C ARG A 134 -12.48 -13.40 -4.23
N ASP A 135 -13.31 -14.31 -3.79
CA ASP A 135 -13.23 -14.93 -2.48
C ASP A 135 -12.08 -15.94 -2.35
N ASP A 136 -11.81 -16.69 -3.42
CA ASP A 136 -10.72 -17.68 -3.50
C ASP A 136 -9.33 -17.01 -3.39
N HIS A 137 -9.09 -15.95 -4.16
CA HIS A 137 -7.83 -15.22 -4.11
C HIS A 137 -7.70 -14.38 -2.82
N ALA A 138 -8.80 -13.83 -2.30
CA ALA A 138 -8.80 -13.16 -1.01
C ALA A 138 -8.41 -14.11 0.13
N ALA A 139 -8.88 -15.37 0.08
CA ALA A 139 -8.49 -16.40 1.03
C ALA A 139 -6.97 -16.62 1.02
N VAL A 140 -6.37 -16.80 -0.17
CA VAL A 140 -4.93 -17.03 -0.31
C VAL A 140 -4.10 -15.90 0.33
N VAL A 141 -4.47 -14.64 0.05
CA VAL A 141 -3.73 -13.48 0.58
C VAL A 141 -3.87 -13.36 2.10
N VAL A 142 -5.07 -13.58 2.64
CA VAL A 142 -5.30 -13.52 4.09
C VAL A 142 -4.62 -14.67 4.82
N GLU A 143 -4.64 -15.89 4.26
CA GLU A 143 -3.96 -17.06 4.82
C GLU A 143 -2.43 -16.88 4.83
N LEU A 144 -1.86 -16.25 3.79
CA LEU A 144 -0.45 -15.87 3.79
C LEU A 144 -0.13 -14.97 4.99
N ALA A 145 -0.87 -13.88 5.17
CA ALA A 145 -0.65 -12.97 6.29
C ALA A 145 -0.85 -13.64 7.65
N ALA A 146 -1.88 -14.49 7.78
CA ALA A 146 -2.17 -15.26 9.00
C ALA A 146 -1.03 -16.22 9.34
N ARG A 147 -0.54 -16.99 8.36
CA ARG A 147 0.55 -17.97 8.53
C ARG A 147 1.84 -17.33 9.06
N HIS A 148 2.14 -16.13 8.58
CA HIS A 148 3.35 -15.41 8.96
C HIS A 148 3.14 -14.42 10.12
N GLY A 149 1.92 -14.31 10.67
CA GLY A 149 1.61 -13.43 11.81
C GLY A 149 1.83 -11.95 11.51
N VAL A 150 1.62 -11.52 10.27
CA VAL A 150 1.80 -10.13 9.81
C VAL A 150 0.47 -9.48 9.50
N SER A 151 0.44 -8.14 9.46
CA SER A 151 -0.78 -7.41 9.06
C SER A 151 -1.00 -7.43 7.54
N LEU A 152 -2.19 -7.03 7.12
CA LEU A 152 -2.58 -7.00 5.71
C LEU A 152 -3.14 -5.63 5.34
N PHE A 153 -2.58 -5.00 4.30
CA PHE A 153 -3.12 -3.78 3.70
C PHE A 153 -4.14 -4.13 2.62
N GLY A 154 -5.22 -3.37 2.57
CA GLY A 154 -6.20 -3.55 1.52
C GLY A 154 -7.35 -2.54 1.57
N LEU A 155 -8.20 -2.59 0.55
CA LEU A 155 -9.32 -1.67 0.40
C LEU A 155 -10.40 -1.94 1.45
N HIS A 156 -10.89 -0.87 2.07
CA HIS A 156 -12.02 -0.94 2.99
C HIS A 156 -13.25 -1.59 2.32
N GLY A 157 -13.97 -2.46 3.04
CA GLY A 157 -15.15 -3.15 2.53
C GLY A 157 -14.88 -4.32 1.58
N SER A 158 -13.63 -4.69 1.33
CA SER A 158 -13.26 -5.82 0.47
C SER A 158 -13.56 -7.19 1.10
N ARG A 159 -13.58 -8.24 0.27
CA ARG A 159 -13.62 -9.64 0.73
C ARG A 159 -12.42 -9.94 1.63
N THR A 160 -11.27 -9.38 1.31
CA THR A 160 -10.05 -9.48 2.11
C THR A 160 -10.25 -8.95 3.53
N ALA A 161 -10.89 -7.78 3.68
CA ALA A 161 -11.18 -7.20 4.99
C ALA A 161 -12.10 -8.11 5.83
N THR A 162 -13.15 -8.66 5.22
CA THR A 162 -14.08 -9.58 5.90
C THR A 162 -13.37 -10.86 6.35
N ARG A 163 -12.56 -11.47 5.48
CA ARG A 163 -11.81 -12.68 5.81
C ARG A 163 -10.73 -12.45 6.87
N ALA A 164 -10.01 -11.32 6.79
CA ALA A 164 -9.00 -10.95 7.78
C ALA A 164 -9.62 -10.87 9.18
N THR A 165 -10.79 -10.24 9.30
CA THR A 165 -11.54 -10.21 10.56
C THR A 165 -11.88 -11.62 11.06
N THR A 166 -12.34 -12.51 10.17
CA THR A 166 -12.70 -13.88 10.53
C THR A 166 -11.51 -14.70 11.04
N LEU A 167 -10.33 -14.50 10.44
CA LEU A 167 -9.09 -15.21 10.80
C LEU A 167 -8.25 -14.48 11.87
N GLY A 168 -8.73 -13.35 12.41
CA GLY A 168 -7.99 -12.57 13.40
C GLY A 168 -6.72 -11.91 12.87
N VAL A 169 -6.61 -11.73 11.54
CA VAL A 169 -5.51 -11.00 10.92
C VAL A 169 -5.76 -9.50 11.06
N ARG A 170 -4.75 -8.76 11.54
CA ARG A 170 -4.83 -7.32 11.59
C ARG A 170 -4.94 -6.76 10.17
N PHE A 171 -6.04 -6.11 9.86
CA PHE A 171 -6.31 -5.48 8.58
C PHE A 171 -6.15 -3.97 8.69
N GLU A 172 -5.25 -3.38 7.90
CA GLU A 172 -5.00 -1.95 7.81
C GLU A 172 -5.64 -1.44 6.52
N ARG A 173 -6.67 -0.61 6.66
CA ARG A 173 -7.46 -0.08 5.55
C ARG A 173 -6.65 0.95 4.79
N GLU A 174 -6.52 0.75 3.49
CA GLU A 174 -5.72 1.60 2.63
C GLU A 174 -6.58 2.58 1.84
N TRP A 175 -6.14 3.83 1.79
CA TRP A 175 -6.69 4.87 0.94
C TRP A 175 -5.60 5.42 0.02
N PHE A 176 -5.94 5.65 -1.26
CA PHE A 176 -5.02 6.11 -2.29
C PHE A 176 -5.20 7.60 -2.57
N ALA A 177 -4.16 8.39 -2.30
CA ALA A 177 -4.20 9.83 -2.50
C ALA A 177 -4.11 10.21 -3.99
N ASP A 178 -3.46 9.39 -4.80
CA ASP A 178 -3.18 9.60 -6.23
C ASP A 178 -4.13 8.85 -7.18
N ARG A 179 -5.20 8.21 -6.65
CA ARG A 179 -6.18 7.45 -7.42
C ARG A 179 -7.59 8.03 -7.27
N ALA A 180 -8.35 7.99 -8.36
CA ALA A 180 -9.79 8.25 -8.30
C ALA A 180 -10.56 7.00 -7.86
N TYR A 181 -11.74 7.23 -7.31
CA TYR A 181 -12.65 6.20 -6.83
C TYR A 181 -13.97 6.22 -7.60
N LEU A 182 -14.59 5.07 -7.74
CA LEU A 182 -15.98 4.93 -8.17
C LEU A 182 -16.92 5.13 -6.97
N ALA A 183 -18.20 5.37 -7.22
CA ALA A 183 -19.20 5.61 -6.18
C ALA A 183 -19.38 4.44 -5.20
N ASP A 184 -19.03 3.22 -5.60
CA ASP A 184 -19.03 2.02 -4.75
C ASP A 184 -17.80 1.89 -3.85
N GLY A 185 -16.87 2.85 -3.90
CA GLY A 185 -15.63 2.85 -3.12
C GLY A 185 -14.48 2.04 -3.73
N THR A 186 -14.66 1.44 -4.89
CA THR A 186 -13.56 0.77 -5.63
C THR A 186 -12.72 1.78 -6.40
N LEU A 187 -11.50 1.38 -6.79
CA LEU A 187 -10.62 2.24 -7.59
C LEU A 187 -11.08 2.30 -9.04
N THR A 188 -11.09 3.49 -9.62
CA THR A 188 -11.29 3.67 -11.06
C THR A 188 -10.21 2.90 -11.83
N PRO A 189 -10.55 2.10 -12.85
CA PRO A 189 -9.55 1.41 -13.67
C PRO A 189 -8.51 2.39 -14.22
N ARG A 190 -7.22 2.05 -14.18
CA ARG A 190 -6.13 2.96 -14.60
C ARG A 190 -6.22 3.40 -16.07
N SER A 191 -6.91 2.63 -16.91
CA SER A 191 -7.16 2.95 -18.32
C SER A 191 -8.19 4.07 -18.53
N GLU A 192 -8.99 4.37 -17.51
CA GLU A 192 -10.04 5.37 -17.61
C GLU A 192 -9.50 6.80 -17.45
N PRO A 193 -10.02 7.77 -18.20
CA PRO A 193 -9.68 9.17 -18.00
C PRO A 193 -9.97 9.63 -16.58
N GLY A 194 -9.02 10.34 -15.97
CA GLY A 194 -9.18 10.83 -14.59
C GLY A 194 -8.91 9.81 -13.48
N ALA A 195 -8.50 8.57 -13.82
CA ALA A 195 -8.16 7.53 -12.84
C ALA A 195 -6.98 7.90 -11.93
N LEU A 196 -6.08 8.77 -12.41
CA LEU A 196 -4.91 9.24 -11.66
C LEU A 196 -5.07 10.70 -11.27
N VAL A 197 -4.68 11.04 -10.05
CA VAL A 197 -4.62 12.41 -9.53
C VAL A 197 -3.15 12.79 -9.36
N VAL A 198 -2.63 13.59 -10.28
CA VAL A 198 -1.20 13.95 -10.37
C VAL A 198 -0.90 15.40 -9.98
N ASP A 199 -1.92 16.15 -9.61
CA ASP A 199 -1.79 17.53 -9.12
C ASP A 199 -1.60 17.55 -7.59
N ALA A 200 -0.49 18.09 -7.13
CA ALA A 200 -0.15 18.07 -5.71
C ALA A 200 -1.15 18.86 -4.83
N ALA A 201 -1.73 19.95 -5.35
CA ALA A 201 -2.72 20.73 -4.62
C ALA A 201 -4.04 19.95 -4.49
N ALA A 202 -4.46 19.26 -5.55
CA ALA A 202 -5.61 18.36 -5.50
C ALA A 202 -5.39 17.19 -4.52
N VAL A 203 -4.21 16.58 -4.52
CA VAL A 203 -3.84 15.52 -3.57
C VAL A 203 -3.86 16.04 -2.14
N ALA A 204 -3.32 17.23 -1.86
CA ALA A 204 -3.37 17.85 -0.53
C ALA A 204 -4.81 18.09 -0.07
N ALA A 205 -5.67 18.69 -0.92
CA ALA A 205 -7.06 18.96 -0.61
C ALA A 205 -7.86 17.69 -0.33
N ARG A 206 -7.65 16.63 -1.11
CA ARG A 206 -8.27 15.31 -0.90
C ARG A 206 -7.82 14.69 0.41
N THR A 207 -6.51 14.76 0.70
CA THR A 207 -5.93 14.22 1.94
C THR A 207 -6.50 14.96 3.15
N THR A 208 -6.55 16.29 3.13
CA THR A 208 -7.18 17.06 4.21
C THR A 208 -8.62 16.63 4.44
N ARG A 209 -9.42 16.51 3.38
CA ARG A 209 -10.82 16.08 3.47
C ARG A 209 -10.96 14.69 4.07
N VAL A 210 -10.22 13.70 3.60
CA VAL A 210 -10.34 12.34 4.11
C VAL A 210 -9.88 12.24 5.57
N VAL A 211 -8.87 12.99 5.96
CA VAL A 211 -8.37 13.00 7.34
C VAL A 211 -9.33 13.71 8.29
N SER A 212 -9.86 14.88 7.89
CA SER A 212 -10.73 15.70 8.75
C SER A 212 -12.18 15.23 8.75
N ASP A 213 -12.72 14.88 7.58
CA ASP A 213 -14.15 14.69 7.39
C ASP A 213 -14.52 13.19 7.21
N GLY A 214 -13.52 12.32 7.00
CA GLY A 214 -13.75 10.89 6.75
C GLY A 214 -14.43 10.60 5.42
N HIS A 215 -14.28 11.47 4.40
CA HIS A 215 -14.95 11.30 3.11
C HIS A 215 -13.98 11.44 1.93
N THR A 216 -14.21 10.63 0.91
CA THR A 216 -13.60 10.73 -0.42
C THR A 216 -14.66 11.17 -1.44
N VAL A 217 -14.26 11.95 -2.44
CA VAL A 217 -15.12 12.29 -3.58
C VAL A 217 -14.81 11.33 -4.71
N ALA A 218 -15.83 10.61 -5.18
CA ALA A 218 -15.76 9.74 -6.36
C ALA A 218 -15.64 10.55 -7.65
N LEU A 219 -15.30 9.87 -8.75
CA LEU A 219 -15.10 10.49 -10.07
C LEU A 219 -16.38 11.19 -10.58
N ASP A 220 -17.56 10.68 -10.24
CA ASP A 220 -18.87 11.25 -10.56
C ASP A 220 -19.35 12.36 -9.59
N GLY A 221 -18.55 12.68 -8.57
CA GLY A 221 -18.85 13.67 -7.54
C GLY A 221 -19.57 13.12 -6.30
N ALA A 222 -19.89 11.82 -6.23
CA ALA A 222 -20.50 11.22 -5.05
C ALA A 222 -19.55 11.26 -3.84
N LEU A 223 -20.11 11.47 -2.65
CA LEU A 223 -19.37 11.40 -1.40
C LEU A 223 -19.37 9.97 -0.86
N ILE A 224 -18.17 9.45 -0.61
CA ILE A 224 -17.95 8.09 -0.09
C ILE A 224 -17.41 8.21 1.32
N GLY A 225 -18.11 7.64 2.30
CA GLY A 225 -17.57 7.49 3.66
C GLY A 225 -16.32 6.61 3.63
N THR A 226 -15.20 7.13 4.12
CA THR A 226 -13.90 6.49 3.99
C THR A 226 -13.24 6.29 5.35
N ALA A 227 -13.11 5.04 5.75
CA ALA A 227 -12.29 4.66 6.90
C ALA A 227 -10.93 4.16 6.40
N PHE A 228 -9.85 4.68 6.98
CA PHE A 228 -8.48 4.31 6.59
C PHE A 228 -7.52 4.37 7.76
N ASP A 229 -6.44 3.61 7.63
CA ASP A 229 -5.32 3.52 8.58
C ASP A 229 -4.02 3.95 7.91
N THR A 230 -3.90 3.75 6.58
CA THR A 230 -2.72 4.09 5.78
C THR A 230 -3.10 4.81 4.49
N ILE A 231 -2.26 5.76 4.07
CA ILE A 231 -2.41 6.53 2.83
C ILE A 231 -1.32 6.12 1.84
N CYS A 232 -1.73 5.66 0.66
CA CYS A 232 -0.82 5.26 -0.42
C CYS A 232 -0.65 6.35 -1.46
N VAL A 233 0.59 6.52 -1.93
CA VAL A 233 0.95 7.16 -3.21
C VAL A 233 1.86 6.19 -3.96
N HIS A 234 1.55 5.94 -5.23
CA HIS A 234 2.35 5.03 -6.05
C HIS A 234 3.65 5.72 -6.52
N SER A 235 4.77 4.99 -6.55
CA SER A 235 6.07 5.50 -7.01
C SER A 235 6.09 5.80 -8.51
N ASP A 236 5.33 5.05 -9.31
CA ASP A 236 5.20 5.22 -10.75
C ASP A 236 4.29 6.38 -11.17
N THR A 237 3.61 7.02 -10.23
CA THR A 237 2.84 8.23 -10.51
C THR A 237 3.78 9.42 -10.71
N ARG A 238 3.57 10.16 -11.82
CA ARG A 238 4.39 11.33 -12.12
C ARG A 238 4.37 12.34 -10.97
N GLY A 239 5.56 12.72 -10.49
CA GLY A 239 5.70 13.65 -9.37
C GLY A 239 5.47 12.99 -8.00
N ALA A 240 5.67 11.68 -7.86
CA ALA A 240 5.43 10.94 -6.63
C ALA A 240 6.04 11.59 -5.38
N ALA A 241 7.24 12.16 -5.47
CA ALA A 241 7.89 12.85 -4.35
C ALA A 241 7.10 14.10 -3.91
N GLU A 242 6.65 14.91 -4.86
CA GLU A 242 5.83 16.10 -4.61
C GLU A 242 4.47 15.71 -4.04
N LEU A 243 3.87 14.63 -4.55
CA LEU A 243 2.59 14.12 -4.04
C LEU A 243 2.72 13.61 -2.60
N LEU A 244 3.78 12.85 -2.29
CA LEU A 244 4.06 12.39 -0.92
C LEU A 244 4.31 13.56 0.03
N ALA A 245 5.06 14.58 -0.40
CA ALA A 245 5.27 15.80 0.39
C ALA A 245 3.95 16.52 0.67
N ALA A 246 3.06 16.61 -0.33
CA ALA A 246 1.73 17.20 -0.20
C ALA A 246 0.83 16.41 0.77
N VAL A 247 0.83 15.08 0.68
CA VAL A 247 0.12 14.19 1.62
C VAL A 247 0.62 14.43 3.05
N ARG A 248 1.94 14.41 3.26
CA ARG A 248 2.53 14.64 4.59
C ARG A 248 2.14 15.98 5.18
N ALA A 249 2.28 17.05 4.39
CA ALA A 249 1.91 18.40 4.84
C ALA A 249 0.42 18.49 5.21
N ALA A 250 -0.45 17.91 4.39
CA ALA A 250 -1.90 17.88 4.64
C ALA A 250 -2.24 17.10 5.92
N VAL A 251 -1.64 15.92 6.14
CA VAL A 251 -1.84 15.13 7.37
C VAL A 251 -1.41 15.92 8.60
N LEU A 252 -0.20 16.50 8.59
CA LEU A 252 0.34 17.26 9.73
C LEU A 252 -0.48 18.51 10.02
N ALA A 253 -1.01 19.19 9.00
CA ALA A 253 -1.86 20.38 9.16
C ALA A 253 -3.19 20.08 9.88
N THR A 254 -3.65 18.83 9.90
CA THR A 254 -4.84 18.40 10.67
C THR A 254 -4.54 18.15 12.15
N GLY A 255 -3.30 18.25 12.59
CA GLY A 255 -2.86 17.90 13.94
C GLY A 255 -2.57 16.40 14.14
N ALA A 256 -2.70 15.59 13.09
CA ALA A 256 -2.31 14.16 13.13
C ALA A 256 -0.77 14.03 13.04
N THR A 257 -0.25 12.86 13.44
CA THR A 257 1.15 12.50 13.27
C THR A 257 1.31 11.42 12.20
N ILE A 258 2.50 11.36 11.58
CA ILE A 258 2.82 10.33 10.60
C ILE A 258 3.62 9.23 11.26
N GLY A 259 3.24 7.99 10.99
CA GLY A 259 3.94 6.80 11.46
C GLY A 259 3.08 5.57 11.36
N ALA A 260 3.74 4.42 11.25
CA ALA A 260 3.06 3.14 11.29
C ALA A 260 2.30 2.94 12.61
N ALA A 261 1.15 2.32 12.51
CA ALA A 261 0.26 2.07 13.64
C ALA A 261 0.76 0.91 14.52
#